data_6fd70ede7ecd531e2c5ef41936d6348d
#
_entry.id   6fd70ede7ecd531e2c5ef41936d6348d
#
_cell.length_a   1.000
_cell.length_b   1.000
_cell.length_c   1.000
_cell.angle_alpha   90.00
_cell.angle_beta   90.00
_cell.angle_gamma   90.00
#
_symmetry.space_group_name_H-M   'P 1'
#
loop_
_entity.id
_entity.type
_entity.pdbx_description
1 polymer ?
#
loop_
_entity_poly.entity_id
_entity_poly.type
_entity_poly.pdbx_seq_one_letter_code
_entity_poly.pdbx_strand_id
1 'polypeptide(L)'
;MKFKTKLLITAVVAAAVYLPLSNLSGKTETITPVVEPDRSAQCLAYNMYHEARSQGTAGIYAVSAVVLNRVSDSRFPNTVCEVVEQGPTRESWKTKKYKDLDPEERIYYPIKNKCQFSWFCDGKSDTPHNKKKYQELLDLSSLILYNEISFVDITDGALFYHADYVTPGWAKTKQRTVEIEDHIFYRWDTK
;
A
#
# COMPACT_ATOMS: atom_id res chain seq x y z
N MET A 1 -33.35 -81.57 -31.95
CA MET A 1 -32.03 -81.27 -32.57
C MET A 1 -31.32 -80.38 -31.57
N LYS A 2 -30.25 -80.84 -30.93
CA LYS A 2 -29.46 -80.12 -29.94
C LYS A 2 -28.17 -79.67 -30.60
N PHE A 3 -28.00 -78.35 -30.81
CA PHE A 3 -26.74 -77.83 -31.26
C PHE A 3 -25.85 -77.50 -30.05
N LYS A 4 -24.70 -78.19 -30.00
CA LYS A 4 -23.64 -77.92 -29.02
C LYS A 4 -22.68 -76.90 -29.60
N THR A 5 -22.68 -75.71 -29.06
CA THR A 5 -21.69 -74.66 -29.42
C THR A 5 -20.43 -74.89 -28.57
N LYS A 6 -19.31 -75.13 -29.22
CA LYS A 6 -17.98 -75.22 -28.59
C LYS A 6 -17.43 -73.83 -28.40
N LEU A 7 -17.16 -73.44 -27.17
CA LEU A 7 -16.47 -72.16 -26.85
C LEU A 7 -14.98 -72.41 -26.92
N LEU A 8 -14.32 -71.73 -27.85
CA LEU A 8 -12.86 -71.68 -27.95
C LEU A 8 -12.39 -70.53 -27.04
N ILE A 9 -11.66 -70.86 -25.97
CA ILE A 9 -10.97 -69.91 -25.10
C ILE A 9 -9.57 -69.71 -25.67
N THR A 10 -9.36 -68.54 -26.28
CA THR A 10 -8.02 -68.08 -26.70
C THR A 10 -7.37 -67.37 -25.51
N ALA A 11 -6.33 -67.98 -24.95
CA ALA A 11 -5.52 -67.38 -23.90
C ALA A 11 -4.62 -66.26 -24.52
N VAL A 12 -4.88 -64.99 -24.17
CA VAL A 12 -4.00 -63.88 -24.48
C VAL A 12 -2.96 -63.79 -23.36
N VAL A 13 -1.71 -64.15 -23.72
CA VAL A 13 -0.54 -63.92 -22.85
C VAL A 13 -0.17 -62.43 -22.90
N ALA A 14 -0.51 -61.72 -21.86
CA ALA A 14 -0.06 -60.34 -21.68
C ALA A 14 1.40 -60.32 -21.22
N ALA A 15 2.32 -59.96 -22.12
CA ALA A 15 3.72 -59.67 -21.77
C ALA A 15 3.75 -58.35 -20.98
N ALA A 16 3.98 -58.43 -19.66
CA ALA A 16 4.23 -57.27 -18.81
C ALA A 16 5.61 -56.68 -19.16
N VAL A 17 5.65 -55.59 -19.89
CA VAL A 17 6.87 -54.79 -20.10
C VAL A 17 7.16 -54.02 -18.80
N TYR A 18 8.11 -54.50 -18.01
CA TYR A 18 8.67 -53.75 -16.88
C TYR A 18 9.51 -52.58 -17.43
N LEU A 19 8.96 -51.38 -17.47
CA LEU A 19 9.72 -50.13 -17.62
C LEU A 19 10.28 -49.73 -16.25
N PRO A 20 11.60 -49.45 -16.12
CA PRO A 20 12.11 -48.94 -14.87
C PRO A 20 11.57 -47.51 -14.67
N LEU A 21 10.90 -47.32 -13.50
CA LEU A 21 10.58 -45.98 -12.98
C LEU A 21 11.89 -45.26 -12.68
N SER A 22 12.45 -44.57 -13.70
CA SER A 22 13.55 -43.60 -13.49
C SER A 22 13.00 -42.48 -12.59
N ASN A 23 13.69 -42.27 -11.47
CA ASN A 23 13.44 -41.25 -10.47
C ASN A 23 13.23 -39.85 -11.13
N LEU A 24 11.99 -39.46 -11.32
CA LEU A 24 11.61 -38.07 -11.46
C LEU A 24 11.64 -37.45 -10.05
N SER A 25 12.85 -37.09 -9.58
CA SER A 25 13.06 -36.17 -8.47
C SER A 25 12.67 -34.78 -8.98
N GLY A 26 11.37 -34.60 -9.16
CA GLY A 26 10.81 -33.26 -9.36
C GLY A 26 11.04 -32.48 -8.06
N LYS A 27 11.95 -31.51 -8.08
CA LYS A 27 11.95 -30.43 -7.08
C LYS A 27 10.55 -29.81 -7.14
N THR A 28 9.74 -30.12 -6.15
CA THR A 28 8.50 -29.38 -5.92
C THR A 28 8.95 -27.98 -5.45
N GLU A 29 9.09 -27.05 -6.40
CA GLU A 29 9.19 -25.64 -6.04
C GLU A 29 7.84 -25.30 -5.39
N THR A 30 7.86 -25.12 -4.09
CA THR A 30 6.76 -24.56 -3.35
C THR A 30 6.59 -23.14 -3.87
N ILE A 31 5.63 -22.94 -4.78
CA ILE A 31 5.19 -21.61 -5.19
C ILE A 31 4.50 -21.02 -3.97
N THR A 32 5.26 -20.26 -3.15
CA THR A 32 4.66 -19.39 -2.15
C THR A 32 3.80 -18.39 -2.91
N PRO A 33 2.49 -18.28 -2.61
CA PRO A 33 1.66 -17.29 -3.26
C PRO A 33 2.28 -15.92 -2.98
N VAL A 34 2.58 -15.18 -4.05
CA VAL A 34 2.96 -13.77 -3.95
C VAL A 34 1.70 -13.05 -3.49
N VAL A 35 1.62 -12.77 -2.18
CA VAL A 35 0.56 -11.91 -1.64
C VAL A 35 0.86 -10.51 -2.13
N GLU A 36 0.03 -9.99 -3.04
CA GLU A 36 0.10 -8.59 -3.45
C GLU A 36 -0.05 -7.72 -2.19
N PRO A 37 0.85 -6.74 -2.01
CA PRO A 37 0.76 -5.85 -0.86
C PRO A 37 -0.59 -5.13 -0.86
N ASP A 38 -1.23 -5.06 0.30
CA ASP A 38 -2.46 -4.30 0.48
C ASP A 38 -2.26 -2.84 0.06
N ARG A 39 -3.31 -2.26 -0.54
CA ARG A 39 -3.30 -0.86 -0.99
C ARG A 39 -2.95 0.11 0.15
N SER A 40 -3.40 -0.14 1.38
CA SER A 40 -3.07 0.69 2.54
C SER A 40 -1.57 0.69 2.83
N ALA A 41 -0.92 -0.47 2.76
CA ALA A 41 0.52 -0.58 2.90
C ALA A 41 1.26 0.15 1.78
N GLN A 42 0.78 0.05 0.54
CA GLN A 42 1.34 0.79 -0.59
C GLN A 42 1.23 2.30 -0.39
N CYS A 43 0.06 2.82 0.01
CA CYS A 43 -0.14 4.25 0.26
C CYS A 43 0.79 4.76 1.38
N LEU A 44 0.92 4.02 2.48
CA LEU A 44 1.82 4.39 3.58
C LEU A 44 3.29 4.38 3.13
N ALA A 45 3.70 3.35 2.37
CA ALA A 45 5.05 3.23 1.82
C ALA A 45 5.39 4.37 0.85
N TYR A 46 4.45 4.75 -0.03
CA TYR A 46 4.63 5.92 -0.90
C TYR A 46 4.84 7.19 -0.09
N ASN A 47 4.03 7.40 0.96
CA ASN A 47 4.19 8.56 1.82
C ASN A 47 5.55 8.57 2.54
N MET A 48 5.96 7.45 3.14
CA MET A 48 7.30 7.30 3.73
C MET A 48 8.41 7.60 2.71
N TYR A 49 8.25 7.09 1.49
CA TYR A 49 9.27 7.27 0.45
C TYR A 49 9.42 8.72 0.02
N HIS A 50 8.33 9.42 -0.22
CA HIS A 50 8.39 10.78 -0.71
C HIS A 50 8.72 11.80 0.37
N GLU A 51 8.25 11.58 1.59
CA GLU A 51 8.43 12.52 2.69
C GLU A 51 9.72 12.26 3.51
N ALA A 52 10.15 10.99 3.65
CA ALA A 52 11.18 10.65 4.62
C ALA A 52 12.27 9.66 4.14
N ARG A 53 12.38 9.35 2.84
CA ARG A 53 13.37 8.35 2.37
C ARG A 53 14.83 8.72 2.65
N SER A 54 15.14 10.01 2.78
CA SER A 54 16.47 10.52 3.13
C SER A 54 16.69 10.70 4.61
N GLN A 55 15.64 10.53 5.40
CA GLN A 55 15.67 10.58 6.87
C GLN A 55 16.11 9.22 7.43
N GLY A 56 16.51 9.20 8.68
CA GLY A 56 16.71 7.96 9.43
C GLY A 56 15.40 7.26 9.80
N THR A 57 15.52 6.20 10.58
CA THR A 57 14.35 5.42 11.01
C THR A 57 13.35 6.27 11.80
N ALA A 58 13.84 7.19 12.64
CA ALA A 58 12.99 8.06 13.44
C ALA A 58 12.10 8.97 12.55
N GLY A 59 12.65 9.57 11.50
CA GLY A 59 11.88 10.39 10.56
C GLY A 59 10.81 9.58 9.80
N ILE A 60 11.15 8.36 9.37
CA ILE A 60 10.20 7.45 8.72
C ILE A 60 9.03 7.11 9.67
N TYR A 61 9.33 6.77 10.93
CA TYR A 61 8.31 6.49 11.95
C TYR A 61 7.45 7.72 12.24
N ALA A 62 8.06 8.89 12.35
CA ALA A 62 7.35 10.13 12.65
C ALA A 62 6.33 10.53 11.56
N VAL A 63 6.71 10.47 10.27
CA VAL A 63 5.77 10.76 9.17
C VAL A 63 4.66 9.70 9.08
N SER A 64 4.97 8.44 9.43
CA SER A 64 3.97 7.37 9.50
C SER A 64 2.98 7.60 10.65
N ALA A 65 3.48 8.01 11.82
CA ALA A 65 2.64 8.34 12.96
C ALA A 65 1.62 9.43 12.62
N VAL A 66 2.02 10.49 11.90
CA VAL A 66 1.08 11.54 11.46
C VAL A 66 -0.05 10.97 10.58
N VAL A 67 0.26 10.06 9.65
CA VAL A 67 -0.77 9.41 8.82
C VAL A 67 -1.73 8.62 9.70
N LEU A 68 -1.22 7.78 10.61
CA LEU A 68 -2.05 6.92 11.48
C LEU A 68 -2.85 7.74 12.50
N ASN A 69 -2.28 8.81 13.05
CA ASN A 69 -2.98 9.75 13.92
C ASN A 69 -4.15 10.42 13.19
N ARG A 70 -3.97 10.81 11.92
CA ARG A 70 -5.05 11.35 11.10
C ARG A 70 -6.14 10.32 10.83
N VAL A 71 -5.79 9.07 10.50
CA VAL A 71 -6.77 7.97 10.32
C VAL A 71 -7.61 7.78 11.59
N SER A 72 -7.02 7.95 12.75
CA SER A 72 -7.69 7.80 14.05
C SER A 72 -8.49 9.03 14.49
N ASP A 73 -8.32 10.18 13.84
CA ASP A 73 -8.95 11.45 14.19
C ASP A 73 -10.15 11.74 13.28
N SER A 74 -11.34 11.85 13.84
CA SER A 74 -12.60 12.03 13.10
C SER A 74 -12.67 13.28 12.19
N ARG A 75 -11.71 14.19 12.28
CA ARG A 75 -11.59 15.38 11.42
C ARG A 75 -10.90 15.08 10.09
N PHE A 76 -10.35 13.89 9.93
CA PHE A 76 -9.68 13.42 8.72
C PHE A 76 -10.38 12.20 8.13
N PRO A 77 -10.04 11.80 6.91
CA PRO A 77 -10.46 10.52 6.36
C PRO A 77 -10.03 9.35 7.27
N ASN A 78 -10.80 8.26 7.24
CA ASN A 78 -10.60 7.11 8.12
C ASN A 78 -9.81 5.96 7.49
N THR A 79 -9.23 6.17 6.30
CA THR A 79 -8.35 5.21 5.64
C THR A 79 -6.99 5.82 5.33
N VAL A 80 -5.95 4.97 5.32
CA VAL A 80 -4.58 5.40 5.03
C VAL A 80 -4.47 6.08 3.67
N CYS A 81 -5.06 5.48 2.63
CA CYS A 81 -4.99 6.04 1.28
C CYS A 81 -5.72 7.38 1.18
N GLU A 82 -6.90 7.51 1.75
CA GLU A 82 -7.64 8.78 1.71
C GLU A 82 -6.90 9.90 2.47
N VAL A 83 -6.21 9.57 3.56
CA VAL A 83 -5.36 10.53 4.28
C VAL A 83 -4.18 10.95 3.43
N VAL A 84 -3.49 10.00 2.79
CA VAL A 84 -2.30 10.27 1.96
C VAL A 84 -2.68 11.03 0.68
N GLU A 85 -3.78 10.66 0.05
CA GLU A 85 -4.27 11.25 -1.19
C GLU A 85 -5.14 12.51 -0.96
N GLN A 86 -5.29 12.96 0.30
CA GLN A 86 -6.19 14.05 0.68
C GLN A 86 -5.85 15.35 -0.02
N GLY A 87 -6.85 15.92 -0.68
CA GLY A 87 -6.75 17.23 -1.32
C GLY A 87 -8.03 17.61 -2.06
N PRO A 88 -8.22 18.89 -2.41
CA PRO A 88 -9.33 19.30 -3.23
C PRO A 88 -9.20 18.71 -4.65
N THR A 89 -10.32 18.29 -5.19
CA THR A 89 -10.41 17.74 -6.53
C THR A 89 -11.21 18.64 -7.46
N ARG A 90 -11.04 18.44 -8.76
CA ARG A 90 -11.88 19.03 -9.80
C ARG A 90 -12.38 17.95 -10.74
N GLU A 91 -13.63 18.11 -11.18
CA GLU A 91 -14.20 17.22 -12.17
C GLU A 91 -13.50 17.38 -13.52
N SER A 92 -13.26 16.24 -14.17
CA SER A 92 -12.73 16.19 -15.53
C SER A 92 -13.65 16.89 -16.51
N TRP A 93 -13.10 17.63 -17.48
CA TRP A 93 -13.88 18.20 -18.57
C TRP A 93 -14.61 17.11 -19.40
N LYS A 94 -14.08 15.88 -19.42
CA LYS A 94 -14.68 14.75 -20.14
C LYS A 94 -16.03 14.34 -19.58
N THR A 95 -16.22 14.42 -18.27
CA THR A 95 -17.48 14.09 -17.60
C THR A 95 -18.33 15.31 -17.33
N LYS A 96 -17.71 16.44 -17.00
CA LYS A 96 -18.41 17.71 -16.68
C LYS A 96 -19.38 18.21 -17.76
N LYS A 97 -19.11 17.87 -19.02
CA LYS A 97 -19.99 18.25 -20.14
C LYS A 97 -21.33 17.49 -20.16
N TYR A 98 -21.42 16.36 -19.46
CA TYR A 98 -22.63 15.55 -19.37
C TYR A 98 -23.35 15.85 -18.06
N LYS A 99 -24.56 16.44 -18.16
CA LYS A 99 -25.31 16.86 -16.95
C LYS A 99 -25.95 15.70 -16.21
N ASP A 100 -26.32 14.65 -16.95
CA ASP A 100 -27.10 13.52 -16.47
C ASP A 100 -26.26 12.29 -16.08
N LEU A 101 -24.92 12.45 -15.92
CA LEU A 101 -24.06 11.39 -15.42
C LEU A 101 -24.29 11.16 -13.93
N ASP A 102 -24.37 9.90 -13.56
CA ASP A 102 -24.37 9.51 -12.16
C ASP A 102 -23.08 9.92 -11.45
N PRO A 103 -23.11 10.22 -10.14
CA PRO A 103 -21.93 10.62 -9.38
C PRO A 103 -20.75 9.65 -9.51
N GLU A 104 -21.04 8.35 -9.62
CA GLU A 104 -20.03 7.27 -9.73
C GLU A 104 -19.33 7.23 -11.10
N GLU A 105 -19.95 7.80 -12.13
CA GLU A 105 -19.40 7.88 -13.48
C GLU A 105 -18.54 9.13 -13.69
N ARG A 106 -18.55 10.05 -12.73
CA ARG A 106 -17.79 11.30 -12.80
C ARG A 106 -16.34 11.08 -12.43
N ILE A 107 -15.45 11.60 -13.26
CA ILE A 107 -14.00 11.50 -13.08
C ILE A 107 -13.49 12.77 -12.42
N TYR A 108 -12.82 12.62 -11.28
CA TYR A 108 -12.21 13.73 -10.56
C TYR A 108 -10.69 13.58 -10.53
N TYR A 109 -9.99 14.71 -10.60
CA TYR A 109 -8.54 14.78 -10.47
C TYR A 109 -8.14 15.73 -9.36
N PRO A 110 -7.08 15.42 -8.60
CA PRO A 110 -6.51 16.33 -7.62
C PRO A 110 -6.15 17.67 -8.26
N ILE A 111 -6.36 18.75 -7.53
CA ILE A 111 -5.91 20.07 -7.97
C ILE A 111 -4.43 20.18 -7.69
N LYS A 112 -3.64 20.46 -8.75
CA LYS A 112 -2.18 20.53 -8.67
C LYS A 112 -1.71 21.42 -7.54
N ASN A 113 -0.74 20.94 -6.76
CA ASN A 113 -0.09 21.61 -5.61
C ASN A 113 -1.07 22.01 -4.47
N LYS A 114 -2.21 21.30 -4.34
CA LYS A 114 -3.21 21.57 -3.30
C LYS A 114 -3.40 20.39 -2.33
N CYS A 115 -2.69 19.29 -2.51
CA CYS A 115 -2.81 18.10 -1.66
C CYS A 115 -2.09 18.30 -0.32
N GLN A 116 -2.52 17.53 0.68
CA GLN A 116 -1.91 17.53 2.01
C GLN A 116 -0.44 17.09 1.94
N PHE A 117 -0.18 16.02 1.19
CA PHE A 117 1.16 15.59 0.82
C PHE A 117 1.43 16.07 -0.61
N SER A 118 2.37 17.00 -0.74
CA SER A 118 2.58 17.76 -1.98
C SER A 118 2.98 16.88 -3.17
N TRP A 119 3.72 15.79 -2.92
CA TRP A 119 4.18 14.86 -3.94
C TRP A 119 3.03 14.21 -4.72
N PHE A 120 1.90 13.92 -4.06
CA PHE A 120 0.76 13.23 -4.67
C PHE A 120 0.10 14.02 -5.83
N CYS A 121 0.20 15.34 -5.82
CA CYS A 121 -0.41 16.16 -6.88
C CYS A 121 0.49 17.30 -7.39
N ASP A 122 1.80 17.15 -7.34
CA ASP A 122 2.75 18.12 -7.90
C ASP A 122 2.87 18.01 -9.43
N GLY A 123 2.30 16.96 -10.01
CA GLY A 123 2.28 16.68 -11.44
C GLY A 123 3.53 16.00 -11.96
N LYS A 124 4.37 15.47 -11.07
CA LYS A 124 5.48 14.59 -11.41
C LYS A 124 5.05 13.13 -11.31
N SER A 125 5.93 12.22 -11.70
CA SER A 125 5.71 10.79 -11.49
C SER A 125 5.98 10.40 -10.05
N ASP A 126 5.03 9.70 -9.43
CA ASP A 126 5.17 9.18 -8.07
C ASP A 126 5.95 7.86 -8.03
N THR A 127 6.38 7.34 -9.19
CA THR A 127 7.12 6.08 -9.28
C THR A 127 8.46 6.19 -8.52
N PRO A 128 8.70 5.33 -7.51
CA PRO A 128 9.93 5.34 -6.75
C PRO A 128 11.16 5.03 -7.62
N HIS A 129 12.12 5.93 -7.67
CA HIS A 129 13.37 5.71 -8.41
C HIS A 129 14.25 4.66 -7.75
N ASN A 130 14.30 4.62 -6.40
CA ASN A 130 15.01 3.60 -5.65
C ASN A 130 14.02 2.48 -5.24
N LYS A 131 13.89 1.48 -6.12
CA LYS A 131 12.98 0.35 -5.91
C LYS A 131 13.31 -0.47 -4.67
N LYS A 132 14.60 -0.63 -4.33
CA LYS A 132 15.03 -1.34 -3.14
C LYS A 132 14.54 -0.63 -1.87
N LYS A 133 14.79 0.68 -1.78
CA LYS A 133 14.32 1.48 -0.64
C LYS A 133 12.79 1.47 -0.53
N TYR A 134 12.08 1.55 -1.65
CA TYR A 134 10.63 1.46 -1.64
C TYR A 134 10.14 0.11 -1.13
N GLN A 135 10.77 -1.01 -1.53
CA GLN A 135 10.41 -2.33 -1.04
C GLN A 135 10.63 -2.45 0.47
N GLU A 136 11.75 -1.95 1.00
CA GLU A 136 12.00 -1.90 2.45
C GLU A 136 10.91 -1.13 3.20
N LEU A 137 10.43 -0.02 2.64
CA LEU A 137 9.36 0.79 3.22
C LEU A 137 8.00 0.11 3.10
N LEU A 138 7.76 -0.63 2.03
CA LEU A 138 6.54 -1.40 1.83
C LEU A 138 6.42 -2.55 2.84
N ASP A 139 7.51 -3.27 3.05
CA ASP A 139 7.59 -4.31 4.06
C ASP A 139 7.35 -3.72 5.46
N LEU A 140 8.00 -2.60 5.78
CA LEU A 140 7.80 -1.89 7.05
C LEU A 140 6.35 -1.40 7.22
N SER A 141 5.74 -0.88 6.16
CA SER A 141 4.34 -0.44 6.18
C SER A 141 3.39 -1.58 6.53
N SER A 142 3.62 -2.74 5.94
CA SER A 142 2.84 -3.95 6.24
C SER A 142 3.00 -4.37 7.71
N LEU A 143 4.23 -4.42 8.21
CA LEU A 143 4.50 -4.76 9.62
C LEU A 143 3.79 -3.81 10.59
N ILE A 144 3.77 -2.51 10.29
CA ILE A 144 3.09 -1.48 11.10
C ILE A 144 1.58 -1.68 11.07
N LEU A 145 0.98 -1.81 9.87
CA LEU A 145 -0.47 -1.84 9.71
C LEU A 145 -1.10 -3.13 10.22
N TYR A 146 -0.39 -4.26 10.14
CA TYR A 146 -0.88 -5.56 10.63
C TYR A 146 -0.45 -5.87 12.07
N ASN A 147 0.11 -4.89 12.79
CA ASN A 147 0.59 -5.05 14.17
C ASN A 147 1.63 -6.18 14.35
N GLU A 148 2.40 -6.48 13.31
CA GLU A 148 3.49 -7.47 13.39
C GLU A 148 4.70 -6.93 14.14
N ILE A 149 4.78 -5.61 14.30
CA ILE A 149 5.74 -4.91 15.16
C ILE A 149 5.00 -3.95 16.11
N SER A 150 5.61 -3.70 17.27
CA SER A 150 5.12 -2.66 18.17
C SER A 150 5.45 -1.29 17.59
N PHE A 151 4.46 -0.64 16.98
CA PHE A 151 4.59 0.73 16.50
C PHE A 151 4.25 1.72 17.61
N VAL A 152 5.20 2.61 17.92
CA VAL A 152 5.02 3.64 18.95
C VAL A 152 4.98 5.01 18.26
N ASP A 153 3.95 5.80 18.57
CA ASP A 153 3.89 7.19 18.13
C ASP A 153 4.92 8.03 18.92
N ILE A 154 6.00 8.40 18.24
CA ILE A 154 7.07 9.24 18.77
C ILE A 154 6.82 10.73 18.56
N THR A 155 5.64 11.10 18.00
CA THR A 155 5.31 12.49 17.65
C THR A 155 4.39 13.17 18.65
N ASP A 156 3.99 12.47 19.73
CA ASP A 156 3.03 12.96 20.74
C ASP A 156 1.69 13.39 20.12
N GLY A 157 1.10 12.50 19.29
CA GLY A 157 -0.20 12.73 18.68
C GLY A 157 -0.19 13.80 17.57
N ALA A 158 0.93 14.03 16.92
CA ALA A 158 1.02 15.05 15.88
C ALA A 158 0.14 14.71 14.67
N LEU A 159 -0.47 15.76 14.13
CA LEU A 159 -1.33 15.72 12.94
C LEU A 159 -0.78 16.57 11.79
N PHE A 160 0.24 17.39 12.08
CA PHE A 160 0.87 18.31 11.14
C PHE A 160 2.38 18.31 11.34
N TYR A 161 3.11 18.56 10.27
CA TYR A 161 4.54 18.83 10.32
C TYR A 161 4.96 19.72 9.18
N HIS A 162 6.13 20.31 9.30
CA HIS A 162 6.84 20.99 8.24
C HIS A 162 8.34 20.79 8.39
N ALA A 163 9.08 21.00 7.32
CA ALA A 163 10.54 20.98 7.38
C ALA A 163 11.07 22.13 8.26
N ASP A 164 12.14 21.88 9.01
CA ASP A 164 12.72 22.80 9.99
C ASP A 164 13.14 24.15 9.39
N TYR A 165 13.51 24.17 8.11
CA TYR A 165 13.94 25.39 7.38
C TYR A 165 12.78 26.25 6.86
N VAL A 166 11.51 25.89 7.09
CA VAL A 166 10.32 26.68 6.74
C VAL A 166 9.50 27.01 7.98
N THR A 167 8.78 28.14 7.95
CA THR A 167 7.85 28.49 9.04
C THR A 167 6.49 28.85 8.44
N PRO A 168 5.60 27.87 8.23
CA PRO A 168 4.30 28.15 7.67
C PRO A 168 3.43 28.92 8.67
N GLY A 169 2.56 29.81 8.15
CA GLY A 169 1.72 30.66 9.00
C GLY A 169 0.81 29.89 9.96
N TRP A 170 0.36 28.69 9.57
CA TRP A 170 -0.49 27.84 10.39
C TRP A 170 0.23 27.27 11.63
N ALA A 171 1.56 27.16 11.64
CA ALA A 171 2.33 26.63 12.77
C ALA A 171 2.08 27.41 14.06
N LYS A 172 1.85 28.71 13.94
CA LYS A 172 1.53 29.61 15.10
C LYS A 172 0.20 29.30 15.76
N THR A 173 -0.69 28.56 15.10
CA THR A 173 -2.04 28.21 15.58
C THR A 173 -2.13 26.77 16.08
N LYS A 174 -1.01 26.09 16.19
CA LYS A 174 -0.92 24.68 16.60
C LYS A 174 0.05 24.55 17.78
N GLN A 175 -0.15 23.53 18.59
CA GLN A 175 0.79 23.15 19.63
C GLN A 175 1.96 22.38 19.00
N ARG A 176 3.18 22.91 19.13
CA ARG A 176 4.39 22.16 18.77
C ARG A 176 4.55 20.99 19.75
N THR A 177 4.81 19.81 19.23
CA THR A 177 5.04 18.59 20.02
C THR A 177 6.51 18.25 20.11
N VAL A 178 7.14 17.93 19.00
CA VAL A 178 8.53 17.45 18.95
C VAL A 178 9.19 17.89 17.64
N GLU A 179 10.52 17.87 17.65
CA GLU A 179 11.35 18.01 16.45
C GLU A 179 12.09 16.67 16.26
N ILE A 180 11.97 16.07 15.09
CA ILE A 180 12.59 14.79 14.76
C ILE A 180 13.24 14.95 13.38
N GLU A 181 14.57 14.82 13.34
CA GLU A 181 15.39 15.03 12.15
C GLU A 181 15.06 16.38 11.51
N ASP A 182 14.73 16.44 10.23
CA ASP A 182 14.48 17.70 9.51
C ASP A 182 13.02 18.18 9.61
N HIS A 183 12.23 17.67 10.56
CA HIS A 183 10.81 17.97 10.70
C HIS A 183 10.42 18.45 12.08
N ILE A 184 9.53 19.47 12.13
CA ILE A 184 8.88 19.97 13.35
C ILE A 184 7.42 19.57 13.31
N PHE A 185 6.96 18.89 14.38
CA PHE A 185 5.66 18.26 14.49
C PHE A 185 4.71 19.07 15.36
N TYR A 186 3.39 18.98 15.04
CA TYR A 186 2.36 19.76 15.68
C TYR A 186 1.05 18.99 15.80
N ARG A 187 0.29 19.31 16.86
CA ARG A 187 -1.10 18.87 17.03
C ARG A 187 -2.02 20.08 17.25
N TRP A 188 -3.34 19.87 17.28
CA TRP A 188 -4.22 20.92 17.74
C TRP A 188 -4.05 21.14 19.24
N ASP A 189 -4.23 22.38 19.68
CA ASP A 189 -4.37 22.65 21.10
C ASP A 189 -5.58 21.89 21.63
N THR A 190 -5.36 21.09 22.65
CA THR A 190 -6.43 20.57 23.51
C THR A 190 -6.84 21.71 24.42
N LYS A 191 -7.90 22.45 24.05
CA LYS A 191 -8.58 23.35 24.96
C LYS A 191 -9.55 22.58 25.84
#